data_929d3041db9f13ad8391aa45551d4db7
#
_entry.id   929d3041db9f13ad8391aa45551d4db7
#
_cell.length_a   1.000
_cell.length_b   1.000
_cell.length_c   1.000
_cell.angle_alpha   90.00
_cell.angle_beta   90.00
_cell.angle_gamma   90.00
#
_symmetry.space_group_name_H-M   'P 1'
#
loop_
_entity.id
_entity.type
_entity.pdbx_description
1 polymer ?
#
loop_
_entity_poly.entity_id
_entity_poly.type
_entity_poly.pdbx_seq_one_letter_code
_entity_poly.pdbx_strand_id
1 'polypeptide(L)'
;MGVTLAKGGNVSLTKAAPNLTQVMIGLGWDARSTTGAEFDLDASALLCASGRVLGDEYFVFYNNLKSPDGSVEHTGDNLTGDGEGDDESILVDLSQVPAGVDKIVFPVSIHEADSRGQTFGQVGNAFIRVVNQADQAELARYDLSEDASTETAMIFGELYRYNGEWKFRAVGQGYASGLRGIALDFGVNVS
;
A
#
# COMPACT_ATOMS: atom_id res chain seq x y z
N MET A 1 2.52 10.98 17.69
CA MET A 1 3.81 11.07 17.04
C MET A 1 4.10 9.75 16.32
N GLY A 2 4.43 9.83 15.04
CA GLY A 2 4.64 8.66 14.21
C GLY A 2 5.99 8.02 14.40
N VAL A 3 6.10 6.79 13.93
CA VAL A 3 7.34 6.01 13.96
C VAL A 3 7.80 5.79 12.53
N THR A 4 9.06 6.06 12.24
CA THR A 4 9.66 5.72 10.95
C THR A 4 10.20 4.29 11.05
N LEU A 5 9.69 3.41 10.18
CA LEU A 5 10.04 2.00 10.18
C LEU A 5 11.15 1.72 9.18
N ALA A 6 12.02 0.79 9.53
CA ALA A 6 12.93 0.17 8.57
C ALA A 6 12.27 -1.07 7.99
N LYS A 7 12.80 -1.57 6.89
CA LYS A 7 12.30 -2.80 6.26
C LYS A 7 12.20 -3.93 7.29
N GLY A 8 11.05 -4.54 7.37
CA GLY A 8 10.77 -5.60 8.34
C GLY A 8 10.30 -5.12 9.71
N GLY A 9 10.36 -3.81 9.97
CA GLY A 9 9.92 -3.25 11.25
C GLY A 9 8.40 -3.18 11.36
N ASN A 10 7.88 -3.18 12.59
CA ASN A 10 6.45 -3.09 12.82
C ASN A 10 6.12 -2.21 14.02
N VAL A 11 4.86 -1.78 14.09
CA VAL A 11 4.34 -0.96 15.17
C VAL A 11 2.89 -1.33 15.45
N SER A 12 2.48 -1.29 16.73
CA SER A 12 1.07 -1.49 17.07
C SER A 12 0.33 -0.17 16.91
N LEU A 13 -0.61 -0.13 15.98
CA LEU A 13 -1.45 1.06 15.79
C LEU A 13 -2.45 1.19 16.93
N THR A 14 -2.96 0.09 17.44
CA THR A 14 -3.90 0.08 18.56
C THR A 14 -3.27 0.65 19.82
N LYS A 15 -2.00 0.37 20.07
CA LYS A 15 -1.30 0.94 21.23
C LYS A 15 -1.02 2.43 21.05
N ALA A 16 -0.70 2.85 19.82
CA ALA A 16 -0.45 4.26 19.52
C ALA A 16 -1.74 5.08 19.56
N ALA A 17 -2.87 4.49 19.16
CA ALA A 17 -4.16 5.14 19.12
C ALA A 17 -5.25 4.14 19.56
N PRO A 18 -5.53 4.04 20.87
CA PRO A 18 -6.45 3.00 21.38
C PRO A 18 -7.86 3.05 20.81
N ASN A 19 -8.32 4.22 20.39
CA ASN A 19 -9.66 4.38 19.81
C ASN A 19 -9.65 4.40 18.29
N LEU A 20 -8.59 3.90 17.68
CA LEU A 20 -8.42 3.91 16.22
C LEU A 20 -9.50 3.09 15.55
N THR A 21 -10.22 3.69 14.60
CA THR A 21 -11.22 3.00 13.78
C THR A 21 -10.92 3.13 12.30
N GLN A 22 -10.45 4.29 11.86
CA GLN A 22 -10.22 4.54 10.44
C GLN A 22 -8.80 5.04 10.22
N VAL A 23 -8.11 4.42 9.28
CA VAL A 23 -6.77 4.83 8.89
C VAL A 23 -6.72 5.13 7.39
N MET A 24 -5.79 6.00 7.02
CA MET A 24 -5.45 6.25 5.63
C MET A 24 -4.05 5.71 5.38
N ILE A 25 -3.92 4.90 4.34
CA ILE A 25 -2.62 4.45 3.87
C ILE A 25 -2.25 5.37 2.72
N GLY A 26 -1.29 6.24 2.95
CA GLY A 26 -0.86 7.23 1.97
C GLY A 26 0.40 6.80 1.25
N LEU A 27 0.44 7.02 -0.05
CA LEU A 27 1.60 6.76 -0.91
C LEU A 27 2.01 8.07 -1.54
N GLY A 28 3.29 8.40 -1.43
CA GLY A 28 3.85 9.57 -2.09
C GLY A 28 5.15 9.25 -2.81
N TRP A 29 5.46 10.03 -3.84
CA TRP A 29 6.71 9.92 -4.57
C TRP A 29 7.01 11.26 -5.24
N ASP A 30 8.28 11.47 -5.62
CA ASP A 30 8.65 12.69 -6.35
C ASP A 30 8.27 12.58 -7.81
N ALA A 31 7.58 13.59 -8.32
CA ALA A 31 7.36 13.74 -9.74
C ALA A 31 8.70 14.06 -10.39
N ARG A 32 9.05 13.33 -11.44
CA ARG A 32 10.32 13.53 -12.10
C ARG A 32 10.20 14.53 -13.25
N SER A 33 11.14 15.44 -13.31
CA SER A 33 11.23 16.43 -14.40
C SER A 33 12.27 16.06 -15.46
N THR A 34 12.78 14.83 -15.42
CA THR A 34 13.76 14.35 -16.39
C THR A 34 13.08 13.93 -17.70
N THR A 35 13.87 13.77 -18.74
CA THR A 35 13.38 13.28 -20.03
C THR A 35 12.81 11.87 -19.90
N GLY A 36 11.65 11.66 -20.48
CA GLY A 36 10.96 10.38 -20.47
C GLY A 36 9.58 10.48 -19.83
N ALA A 37 8.87 9.36 -19.77
CA ALA A 37 7.54 9.32 -19.18
C ALA A 37 7.62 9.50 -17.67
N GLU A 38 6.62 10.16 -17.10
CA GLU A 38 6.51 10.32 -15.66
C GLU A 38 6.22 8.96 -15.00
N PHE A 39 6.61 8.84 -13.73
CA PHE A 39 6.32 7.62 -12.97
C PHE A 39 4.88 7.67 -12.48
N ASP A 40 4.10 6.65 -12.86
CA ASP A 40 2.72 6.48 -12.45
C ASP A 40 2.68 5.30 -11.47
N LEU A 41 2.78 5.58 -10.18
CA LEU A 41 2.75 4.57 -9.14
C LEU A 41 1.31 4.32 -8.72
N ASP A 42 0.91 3.06 -8.70
CA ASP A 42 -0.44 2.65 -8.31
C ASP A 42 -0.39 1.87 -7.00
N ALA A 43 -1.14 2.34 -6.01
CA ALA A 43 -1.33 1.61 -4.76
C ALA A 43 -2.52 0.66 -4.91
N SER A 44 -2.46 -0.46 -4.19
CA SER A 44 -3.57 -1.42 -4.15
C SER A 44 -3.64 -2.07 -2.77
N ALA A 45 -4.69 -2.86 -2.54
CA ALA A 45 -4.87 -3.56 -1.28
C ALA A 45 -5.44 -4.95 -1.55
N LEU A 46 -4.94 -5.92 -0.80
CA LEU A 46 -5.40 -7.31 -0.84
C LEU A 46 -5.88 -7.68 0.55
N LEU A 47 -7.18 -7.96 0.70
CA LEU A 47 -7.75 -8.40 1.97
C LEU A 47 -7.60 -9.92 2.04
N CYS A 48 -6.77 -10.39 2.96
CA CYS A 48 -6.29 -11.76 2.99
C CYS A 48 -6.69 -12.50 4.26
N ALA A 49 -6.83 -13.81 4.12
CA ALA A 49 -6.94 -14.75 5.22
C ALA A 49 -6.00 -15.91 4.93
N SER A 50 -5.15 -16.26 5.90
CA SER A 50 -4.20 -17.36 5.78
C SER A 50 -3.30 -17.24 4.54
N GLY A 51 -2.88 -16.01 4.24
CA GLY A 51 -1.92 -15.73 3.16
C GLY A 51 -2.51 -15.63 1.77
N ARG A 52 -3.84 -15.67 1.64
CA ARG A 52 -4.52 -15.57 0.34
C ARG A 52 -5.67 -14.57 0.42
N VAL A 53 -5.91 -13.89 -0.69
CA VAL A 53 -7.07 -13.00 -0.80
C VAL A 53 -8.37 -13.79 -0.67
N LEU A 54 -9.40 -13.18 -0.10
CA LEU A 54 -10.70 -13.86 0.09
C LEU A 54 -11.40 -14.18 -1.23
N GLY A 55 -11.17 -13.39 -2.25
CA GLY A 55 -11.74 -13.55 -3.58
C GLY A 55 -11.25 -12.41 -4.46
N ASP A 56 -11.49 -12.52 -5.77
CA ASP A 56 -11.00 -11.50 -6.70
C ASP A 56 -11.55 -10.11 -6.39
N GLU A 57 -12.78 -10.02 -5.90
CA GLU A 57 -13.41 -8.75 -5.51
C GLU A 57 -12.79 -8.11 -4.27
N TYR A 58 -11.96 -8.84 -3.54
CA TYR A 58 -11.22 -8.35 -2.39
C TYR A 58 -9.83 -7.80 -2.75
N PHE A 59 -9.55 -7.71 -4.04
CA PHE A 59 -8.40 -6.98 -4.56
C PHE A 59 -8.86 -5.57 -4.94
N VAL A 60 -8.43 -4.59 -4.15
CA VAL A 60 -8.82 -3.17 -4.33
C VAL A 60 -7.70 -2.45 -5.08
N PHE A 61 -8.03 -1.85 -6.20
CA PHE A 61 -7.08 -1.14 -7.06
C PHE A 61 -7.87 -0.18 -7.97
N TYR A 62 -7.21 0.46 -8.95
CA TYR A 62 -7.86 1.50 -9.77
C TYR A 62 -9.08 1.01 -10.56
N ASN A 63 -9.18 -0.28 -10.88
CA ASN A 63 -10.35 -0.86 -11.57
C ASN A 63 -11.41 -1.41 -10.61
N ASN A 64 -11.14 -1.44 -9.32
CA ASN A 64 -12.06 -1.91 -8.30
C ASN A 64 -11.81 -1.11 -7.03
N LEU A 65 -12.44 0.04 -6.93
CA LEU A 65 -12.07 1.04 -5.93
C LEU A 65 -12.52 0.73 -4.51
N LYS A 66 -13.33 -0.30 -4.30
CA LYS A 66 -13.88 -0.57 -2.97
C LYS A 66 -14.08 -2.07 -2.76
N SER A 67 -13.73 -2.55 -1.56
CA SER A 67 -13.99 -3.94 -1.20
C SER A 67 -15.50 -4.18 -1.00
N PRO A 68 -15.97 -5.45 -1.15
CA PRO A 68 -17.41 -5.74 -1.04
C PRO A 68 -18.01 -5.37 0.32
N ASP A 69 -17.22 -5.46 1.40
CA ASP A 69 -17.67 -5.10 2.74
C ASP A 69 -17.61 -3.60 3.01
N GLY A 70 -16.98 -2.83 2.12
CA GLY A 70 -16.85 -1.38 2.28
C GLY A 70 -15.72 -0.95 3.20
N SER A 71 -14.94 -1.87 3.74
CA SER A 71 -13.89 -1.53 4.70
C SER A 71 -12.66 -0.87 4.08
N VAL A 72 -12.39 -1.16 2.80
CA VAL A 72 -11.21 -0.67 2.10
C VAL A 72 -11.65 0.05 0.84
N GLU A 73 -11.16 1.28 0.65
CA GLU A 73 -11.52 2.10 -0.50
C GLU A 73 -10.29 2.82 -1.04
N HIS A 74 -10.04 2.65 -2.34
CA HIS A 74 -9.02 3.41 -3.07
C HIS A 74 -9.62 4.75 -3.49
N THR A 75 -8.94 5.85 -3.19
CA THR A 75 -9.50 7.19 -3.41
C THR A 75 -9.36 7.69 -4.85
N GLY A 76 -8.69 6.95 -5.71
CA GLY A 76 -8.46 7.33 -7.09
C GLY A 76 -6.98 7.46 -7.39
N ASP A 77 -6.68 7.64 -8.66
CA ASP A 77 -5.33 7.58 -9.20
C ASP A 77 -4.70 8.97 -9.32
N ASN A 78 -3.42 9.09 -8.96
CA ASN A 78 -2.61 10.25 -9.31
C ASN A 78 -1.57 9.78 -10.33
N LEU A 79 -1.70 10.23 -11.56
CA LEU A 79 -0.91 9.69 -12.68
C LEU A 79 0.52 10.20 -12.74
N THR A 80 0.84 11.28 -12.03
CA THR A 80 2.12 11.97 -12.19
C THR A 80 2.95 12.12 -10.93
N GLY A 81 2.33 11.96 -9.76
CA GLY A 81 2.97 12.26 -8.49
C GLY A 81 3.02 13.74 -8.16
N ASP A 82 2.31 14.56 -8.93
CA ASP A 82 2.26 16.00 -8.65
C ASP A 82 1.42 16.30 -7.42
N GLY A 83 1.76 17.36 -6.74
CA GLY A 83 1.05 17.82 -5.56
C GLY A 83 1.84 17.63 -4.28
N GLU A 84 1.32 18.15 -3.19
CA GLU A 84 1.94 18.07 -1.88
C GLU A 84 1.33 16.93 -1.08
N GLY A 85 2.16 16.24 -0.31
CA GLY A 85 1.73 15.16 0.56
C GLY A 85 1.56 13.84 -0.17
N ASP A 86 0.46 13.16 0.11
CA ASP A 86 0.21 11.85 -0.48
C ASP A 86 -0.38 11.98 -1.88
N ASP A 87 0.19 11.25 -2.81
CA ASP A 87 -0.26 11.27 -4.21
C ASP A 87 -1.40 10.29 -4.45
N GLU A 88 -1.40 9.17 -3.72
CA GLU A 88 -2.51 8.22 -3.68
C GLU A 88 -2.79 7.81 -2.26
N SER A 89 -4.02 7.44 -1.98
CA SER A 89 -4.37 6.97 -0.65
C SER A 89 -5.44 5.88 -0.70
N ILE A 90 -5.38 5.01 0.30
CA ILE A 90 -6.35 3.95 0.51
C ILE A 90 -6.91 4.13 1.90
N LEU A 91 -8.24 4.23 1.99
CA LEU A 91 -8.93 4.38 3.27
C LEU A 91 -9.29 2.99 3.80
N VAL A 92 -9.03 2.76 5.07
CA VAL A 92 -9.37 1.49 5.72
C VAL A 92 -10.18 1.78 6.97
N ASP A 93 -11.39 1.24 7.03
CA ASP A 93 -12.21 1.27 8.24
C ASP A 93 -12.01 -0.06 8.97
N LEU A 94 -11.16 -0.03 9.98
CA LEU A 94 -10.79 -1.23 10.73
C LEU A 94 -11.98 -1.89 11.40
N SER A 95 -13.00 -1.11 11.75
CA SER A 95 -14.21 -1.61 12.41
C SER A 95 -15.10 -2.43 11.46
N GLN A 96 -14.96 -2.25 10.13
CA GLN A 96 -15.74 -2.95 9.13
C GLN A 96 -14.99 -4.10 8.46
N VAL A 97 -13.70 -4.25 8.74
CA VAL A 97 -12.92 -5.36 8.16
C VAL A 97 -13.48 -6.69 8.66
N PRO A 98 -13.85 -7.62 7.75
CA PRO A 98 -14.44 -8.90 8.17
C PRO A 98 -13.55 -9.66 9.15
N ALA A 99 -14.16 -10.36 10.09
CA ALA A 99 -13.43 -11.10 11.11
C ALA A 99 -12.51 -12.18 10.51
N GLY A 100 -12.84 -12.70 9.34
CA GLY A 100 -12.00 -13.67 8.63
C GLY A 100 -10.76 -13.06 8.00
N VAL A 101 -10.69 -11.75 7.84
CA VAL A 101 -9.51 -11.09 7.30
C VAL A 101 -8.50 -10.89 8.41
N ASP A 102 -7.33 -11.49 8.27
CA ASP A 102 -6.26 -11.35 9.27
C ASP A 102 -5.18 -10.37 8.82
N LYS A 103 -5.16 -10.00 7.53
CA LYS A 103 -4.11 -9.17 6.96
C LYS A 103 -4.63 -8.42 5.75
N ILE A 104 -4.22 -7.16 5.62
CA ILE A 104 -4.43 -6.36 4.41
C ILE A 104 -3.06 -5.97 3.90
N VAL A 105 -2.73 -6.43 2.70
CA VAL A 105 -1.42 -6.21 2.07
C VAL A 105 -1.54 -5.06 1.09
N PHE A 106 -0.52 -4.19 1.04
CA PHE A 106 -0.51 -2.99 0.20
C PHE A 106 0.60 -3.07 -0.86
N PRO A 107 0.31 -3.65 -2.03
CA PRO A 107 1.23 -3.58 -3.16
C PRO A 107 1.24 -2.19 -3.79
N VAL A 108 2.40 -1.83 -4.34
CA VAL A 108 2.55 -0.65 -5.18
C VAL A 108 3.22 -1.10 -6.46
N SER A 109 2.73 -0.64 -7.61
CA SER A 109 3.31 -0.97 -8.90
C SER A 109 3.53 0.30 -9.71
N ILE A 110 4.45 0.22 -10.68
CA ILE A 110 4.68 1.29 -11.66
C ILE A 110 3.88 0.93 -12.91
N HIS A 111 2.93 1.78 -13.25
CA HIS A 111 2.06 1.56 -14.42
C HIS A 111 2.90 1.56 -15.71
N GLU A 112 2.69 0.54 -16.55
CA GLU A 112 3.42 0.38 -17.82
C GLU A 112 4.95 0.43 -17.66
N ALA A 113 5.46 -0.10 -16.55
CA ALA A 113 6.89 -0.04 -16.25
C ALA A 113 7.75 -0.64 -17.36
N ASP A 114 7.35 -1.78 -17.90
CA ASP A 114 8.13 -2.47 -18.93
C ASP A 114 8.21 -1.66 -20.21
N SER A 115 7.09 -1.09 -20.67
CA SER A 115 7.05 -0.30 -21.89
C SER A 115 7.78 1.05 -21.74
N ARG A 116 7.86 1.56 -20.51
CA ARG A 116 8.51 2.83 -20.20
C ARG A 116 9.94 2.67 -19.72
N GLY A 117 10.39 1.44 -19.50
CA GLY A 117 11.73 1.16 -18.97
C GLY A 117 11.95 1.68 -17.57
N GLN A 118 10.93 1.61 -16.72
CA GLN A 118 10.96 2.19 -15.38
C GLN A 118 11.07 1.13 -14.29
N THR A 119 11.80 1.46 -13.22
CA THR A 119 11.93 0.62 -12.03
C THR A 119 11.87 1.49 -10.77
N PHE A 120 11.66 0.86 -9.62
CA PHE A 120 11.65 1.59 -8.35
C PHE A 120 13.00 2.23 -8.02
N GLY A 121 14.09 1.71 -8.55
CA GLY A 121 15.41 2.34 -8.38
C GLY A 121 15.51 3.74 -8.97
N GLN A 122 14.61 4.09 -9.87
CA GLN A 122 14.57 5.40 -10.53
C GLN A 122 13.59 6.36 -9.87
N VAL A 123 12.73 5.88 -8.97
CA VAL A 123 11.72 6.71 -8.30
C VAL A 123 12.37 7.41 -7.10
N GLY A 124 12.19 8.73 -7.03
CA GLY A 124 12.71 9.51 -5.90
C GLY A 124 11.72 9.62 -4.76
N ASN A 125 12.21 9.49 -3.54
CA ASN A 125 11.46 9.77 -2.30
C ASN A 125 10.11 9.07 -2.17
N ALA A 126 10.02 7.82 -2.65
CA ALA A 126 8.81 7.04 -2.48
C ALA A 126 8.64 6.63 -1.02
N PHE A 127 7.44 6.78 -0.51
CA PHE A 127 7.12 6.42 0.87
C PHE A 127 5.68 5.96 1.00
N ILE A 128 5.43 5.17 2.05
CA ILE A 128 4.09 4.82 2.50
C ILE A 128 3.96 5.25 3.95
N ARG A 129 2.77 5.73 4.33
CA ARG A 129 2.51 6.12 5.72
C ARG A 129 1.11 5.73 6.14
N VAL A 130 0.93 5.57 7.44
CA VAL A 130 -0.35 5.25 8.06
C VAL A 130 -0.78 6.45 8.88
N VAL A 131 -1.96 6.99 8.59
CA VAL A 131 -2.50 8.20 9.24
C VAL A 131 -3.81 7.86 9.92
N ASN A 132 -3.98 8.33 11.16
CA ASN A 132 -5.25 8.25 11.86
C ASN A 132 -6.19 9.31 11.25
N GLN A 133 -7.29 8.88 10.64
CA GLN A 133 -8.20 9.82 9.99
C GLN A 133 -8.92 10.75 10.98
N ALA A 134 -9.06 10.35 12.23
CA ALA A 134 -9.78 11.15 13.21
C ALA A 134 -9.07 12.48 13.53
N ASP A 135 -7.74 12.46 13.60
CA ASP A 135 -6.95 13.64 13.98
C ASP A 135 -5.83 13.96 12.99
N GLN A 136 -5.73 13.20 11.89
CA GLN A 136 -4.71 13.36 10.86
C GLN A 136 -3.29 13.14 11.38
N ALA A 137 -3.12 12.42 12.47
CA ALA A 137 -1.81 12.11 13.02
C ALA A 137 -1.17 10.96 12.26
N GLU A 138 0.07 11.14 11.82
CA GLU A 138 0.85 10.07 11.20
C GLU A 138 1.27 9.08 12.29
N LEU A 139 0.89 7.82 12.12
CA LEU A 139 1.20 6.76 13.09
C LEU A 139 2.45 5.98 12.72
N ALA A 140 2.71 5.81 11.42
CA ALA A 140 3.86 5.07 10.94
C ALA A 140 4.24 5.56 9.55
N ARG A 141 5.52 5.42 9.21
CA ARG A 141 6.04 5.78 7.88
C ARG A 141 7.16 4.82 7.50
N TYR A 142 7.21 4.47 6.23
CA TYR A 142 8.29 3.66 5.65
C TYR A 142 8.76 4.32 4.37
N ASP A 143 10.03 4.70 4.33
CA ASP A 143 10.67 5.29 3.16
C ASP A 143 11.37 4.21 2.37
N LEU A 144 11.06 4.13 1.07
CA LEU A 144 11.51 3.06 0.20
C LEU A 144 12.93 3.24 -0.34
N SER A 145 13.44 4.43 -0.30
CA SER A 145 14.52 4.97 -1.14
C SER A 145 15.71 4.06 -1.46
N GLU A 146 15.99 3.02 -0.68
CA GLU A 146 17.18 2.18 -0.91
C GLU A 146 16.89 0.69 -1.01
N ASP A 147 15.63 0.29 -0.90
CA ASP A 147 15.30 -1.13 -0.73
C ASP A 147 14.93 -1.85 -2.02
N ALA A 148 14.75 -1.11 -3.12
CA ALA A 148 14.39 -1.70 -4.41
C ALA A 148 15.19 -1.01 -5.52
N SER A 149 15.60 -1.76 -6.52
CA SER A 149 16.39 -1.20 -7.63
C SER A 149 15.89 -1.62 -9.00
N THR A 150 15.53 -2.88 -9.19
CA THR A 150 15.15 -3.40 -10.51
C THR A 150 13.69 -3.83 -10.58
N GLU A 151 12.99 -3.86 -9.47
CA GLU A 151 11.62 -4.33 -9.39
C GLU A 151 10.65 -3.28 -9.95
N THR A 152 9.54 -3.75 -10.49
CA THR A 152 8.46 -2.91 -11.03
C THR A 152 7.22 -2.93 -10.17
N ALA A 153 7.16 -3.79 -9.17
CA ALA A 153 6.12 -3.81 -8.16
C ALA A 153 6.72 -4.23 -6.84
N MET A 154 6.08 -3.84 -5.74
CA MET A 154 6.60 -4.12 -4.42
C MET A 154 5.46 -4.16 -3.42
N ILE A 155 5.53 -5.06 -2.46
CA ILE A 155 4.68 -4.98 -1.27
C ILE A 155 5.35 -4.00 -0.31
N PHE A 156 4.77 -2.80 -0.17
CA PHE A 156 5.33 -1.78 0.72
C PHE A 156 5.11 -2.13 2.18
N GLY A 157 3.90 -2.56 2.52
CA GLY A 157 3.58 -2.86 3.90
C GLY A 157 2.28 -3.63 4.03
N GLU A 158 1.93 -3.93 5.27
CA GLU A 158 0.72 -4.67 5.58
C GLU A 158 0.13 -4.25 6.93
N LEU A 159 -1.20 -4.21 7.00
CA LEU A 159 -1.94 -4.16 8.25
C LEU A 159 -2.28 -5.58 8.64
N TYR A 160 -2.09 -5.95 9.91
CA TYR A 160 -2.42 -7.30 10.34
C TYR A 160 -2.94 -7.30 11.78
N ARG A 161 -3.71 -8.34 12.10
CA ARG A 161 -4.24 -8.54 13.45
C ARG A 161 -3.28 -9.41 14.25
N TYR A 162 -3.02 -9.00 15.49
CA TYR A 162 -2.19 -9.79 16.39
C TYR A 162 -2.64 -9.55 17.81
N ASN A 163 -3.11 -10.60 18.50
CA ASN A 163 -3.57 -10.54 19.89
C ASN A 163 -4.61 -9.43 20.14
N GLY A 164 -5.56 -9.28 19.23
CA GLY A 164 -6.61 -8.28 19.34
C GLY A 164 -6.21 -6.88 18.96
N GLU A 165 -5.00 -6.69 18.45
CA GLU A 165 -4.49 -5.39 18.01
C GLU A 165 -4.34 -5.34 16.51
N TRP A 166 -4.45 -4.14 15.95
CA TRP A 166 -4.04 -3.87 14.58
C TRP A 166 -2.61 -3.37 14.59
N LYS A 167 -1.78 -3.98 13.77
CA LYS A 167 -0.37 -3.61 13.60
C LYS A 167 -0.08 -3.30 12.15
N PHE A 168 0.96 -2.50 11.93
CA PHE A 168 1.47 -2.23 10.59
C PHE A 168 2.93 -2.68 10.50
N ARG A 169 3.27 -3.38 9.42
CA ARG A 169 4.64 -3.81 9.17
C ARG A 169 5.12 -3.29 7.82
N ALA A 170 6.35 -2.76 7.80
CA ALA A 170 7.04 -2.38 6.58
C ALA A 170 7.64 -3.65 5.96
N VAL A 171 7.15 -4.05 4.80
CA VAL A 171 7.57 -5.32 4.16
C VAL A 171 8.73 -5.10 3.21
N GLY A 172 8.57 -4.22 2.23
CA GLY A 172 9.64 -3.89 1.29
C GLY A 172 10.03 -5.04 0.36
N GLN A 173 9.10 -5.94 0.03
CA GLN A 173 9.39 -7.08 -0.84
C GLN A 173 9.08 -6.74 -2.29
N GLY A 174 10.13 -6.75 -3.14
CA GLY A 174 10.00 -6.42 -4.55
C GLY A 174 9.65 -7.62 -5.43
N TYR A 175 8.98 -7.34 -6.55
CA TYR A 175 8.58 -8.32 -7.55
C TYR A 175 8.96 -7.80 -8.94
N ALA A 176 9.83 -8.54 -9.64
CA ALA A 176 10.17 -8.23 -11.03
C ALA A 176 9.01 -8.54 -11.99
N SER A 177 8.08 -9.40 -11.56
CA SER A 177 6.90 -9.79 -12.36
C SER A 177 5.76 -8.77 -12.29
N GLY A 178 5.94 -7.65 -11.60
CA GLY A 178 4.95 -6.60 -11.50
C GLY A 178 3.78 -6.93 -10.61
N LEU A 179 2.74 -6.11 -10.69
CA LEU A 179 1.53 -6.30 -9.88
C LEU A 179 0.86 -7.65 -10.14
N ARG A 180 0.92 -8.12 -11.40
CA ARG A 180 0.37 -9.42 -11.75
C ARG A 180 1.00 -10.54 -10.92
N GLY A 181 2.32 -10.51 -10.74
CA GLY A 181 3.01 -11.53 -9.94
C GLY A 181 2.58 -11.51 -8.49
N ILE A 182 2.40 -10.32 -7.92
CA ILE A 182 1.91 -10.18 -6.55
C ILE A 182 0.48 -10.73 -6.46
N ALA A 183 -0.39 -10.34 -7.38
CA ALA A 183 -1.78 -10.79 -7.37
C ALA A 183 -1.88 -12.32 -7.46
N LEU A 184 -1.08 -12.94 -8.33
CA LEU A 184 -1.06 -14.39 -8.47
C LEU A 184 -0.59 -15.07 -7.20
N ASP A 185 0.43 -14.51 -6.53
CA ASP A 185 0.94 -15.07 -5.27
C ASP A 185 -0.12 -15.10 -4.17
N PHE A 186 -1.04 -14.15 -4.19
CA PHE A 186 -2.13 -14.08 -3.20
C PHE A 186 -3.43 -14.73 -3.70
N GLY A 187 -3.40 -15.34 -4.86
CA GLY A 187 -4.52 -16.13 -5.37
C GLY A 187 -5.58 -15.36 -6.13
N VAL A 188 -5.27 -14.14 -6.57
CA VAL A 188 -6.17 -13.38 -7.46
C VAL A 188 -6.11 -14.00 -8.86
N ASN A 189 -7.27 -14.21 -9.46
CA ASN A 189 -7.35 -14.70 -10.82
C ASN A 189 -7.16 -13.54 -11.79
N VAL A 190 -5.96 -13.44 -12.35
CA VAL A 190 -5.65 -12.42 -13.36
C VAL A 190 -5.48 -13.10 -14.71
N SER A 191 -6.26 -12.64 -15.65
CA SER A 191 -6.24 -13.16 -17.02
C SER A 191 -5.44 -12.26 -17.96
#